data_4f7fa415058537540d6258314827c4dd
#
_entry.id   4f7fa415058537540d6258314827c4dd
#
_cell.length_a   1.000
_cell.length_b   1.000
_cell.length_c   1.000
_cell.angle_alpha   90.00
_cell.angle_beta   90.00
_cell.angle_gamma   90.00
#
_symmetry.space_group_name_H-M   'P 1'
#
loop_
_entity.id
_entity.type
_entity.pdbx_description
1 polymer ?
#
loop_
_entity_poly.entity_id
_entity_poly.type
_entity_poly.pdbx_seq_one_letter_code
_entity_poly.pdbx_strand_id
1 'polypeptide(L)'
;MFEFRIARRHIASKQRNTFFSILAVALAVVVIVVLMSLMTGFTDELIEKTVENSPHIVVYPAEDKDAGIHLYDYYKSVIESTPNVIASSAYLEKQAVITYRDNSAGINIFGVDPPDENKVMHLKPDIVEGNYEDLSRGGKGILIGDDLADDLETRSGEWVKITSPQAGELSLKVIGIFDSGTGRDKSVAYARLETLQGFYNEKGTITAISMRVTDPYDAEKTASEIEKETGLKADSWIETNSQLLDLLNTQKVVVWLYYILIYITAGFGIANTLINIVMDKKSEIGMLMAMGTSRKSITKIFLIESTILGAFGLLLGLVLGYFTALAI
;
A
#
# COMPACT_ATOMS: atom_id res chain seq x y z
N MET A 1 -37.93 7.55 34.95
CA MET A 1 -38.96 7.54 33.88
C MET A 1 -39.44 8.93 33.49
N PHE A 2 -39.59 9.83 34.45
CA PHE A 2 -40.05 11.22 34.25
C PHE A 2 -39.06 12.02 33.39
N GLU A 3 -37.77 11.93 33.66
CA GLU A 3 -36.70 12.66 32.96
C GLU A 3 -36.67 12.33 31.45
N PHE A 4 -36.87 11.07 31.07
CA PHE A 4 -36.91 10.64 29.68
C PHE A 4 -38.11 11.23 28.90
N ARG A 5 -39.26 11.31 29.54
CA ARG A 5 -40.47 11.93 28.92
C ARG A 5 -40.26 13.41 28.63
N ILE A 6 -39.64 14.13 29.57
CA ILE A 6 -39.34 15.55 29.40
C ILE A 6 -38.28 15.75 28.29
N ALA A 7 -37.17 15.00 28.31
CA ALA A 7 -36.14 15.07 27.28
C ALA A 7 -36.71 14.84 25.87
N ARG A 8 -37.56 13.81 25.70
CA ARG A 8 -38.23 13.54 24.41
C ARG A 8 -39.12 14.68 23.95
N ARG A 9 -39.87 15.32 24.88
CA ARG A 9 -40.74 16.45 24.56
C ARG A 9 -39.96 17.70 24.19
N HIS A 10 -38.82 17.94 24.82
CA HIS A 10 -37.90 19.04 24.47
C HIS A 10 -37.36 18.92 23.07
N ILE A 11 -36.88 17.72 22.70
CA ILE A 11 -36.38 17.43 21.36
C ILE A 11 -37.47 17.70 20.30
N ALA A 12 -38.71 17.29 20.56
CA ALA A 12 -39.82 17.48 19.63
C ALA A 12 -40.31 18.92 19.52
N SER A 13 -40.07 19.80 20.54
CA SER A 13 -40.59 21.16 20.55
C SER A 13 -39.76 22.19 19.77
N LYS A 14 -38.43 21.94 19.54
CA LYS A 14 -37.50 22.87 18.83
C LYS A 14 -36.78 22.18 17.69
N GLN A 15 -37.51 21.79 16.67
CA GLN A 15 -37.04 21.02 15.53
C GLN A 15 -35.80 21.62 14.84
N ARG A 16 -35.68 22.94 14.70
CA ARG A 16 -34.58 23.59 14.01
C ARG A 16 -33.22 23.42 14.72
N ASN A 17 -33.16 23.68 16.03
CA ASN A 17 -31.89 23.55 16.78
C ASN A 17 -31.47 22.07 16.93
N THR A 18 -32.46 21.19 17.17
CA THR A 18 -32.30 19.74 17.21
C THR A 18 -31.73 19.21 15.87
N PHE A 19 -32.27 19.66 14.75
CA PHE A 19 -31.82 19.27 13.41
C PHE A 19 -30.37 19.66 13.16
N PHE A 20 -29.98 20.90 13.45
CA PHE A 20 -28.58 21.34 13.27
C PHE A 20 -27.61 20.58 14.17
N SER A 21 -27.99 20.20 15.38
CA SER A 21 -27.15 19.40 16.27
C SER A 21 -26.94 17.97 15.72
N ILE A 22 -28.00 17.32 15.29
CA ILE A 22 -27.95 16.00 14.68
C ILE A 22 -27.10 16.05 13.41
N LEU A 23 -27.29 17.09 12.57
CA LEU A 23 -26.54 17.26 11.33
C LEU A 23 -25.05 17.49 11.60
N ALA A 24 -24.69 18.29 12.60
CA ALA A 24 -23.28 18.53 12.96
C ALA A 24 -22.58 17.25 13.42
N VAL A 25 -23.24 16.44 14.27
CA VAL A 25 -22.71 15.14 14.69
C VAL A 25 -22.63 14.17 13.50
N ALA A 26 -23.69 14.11 12.69
CA ALA A 26 -23.71 13.25 11.51
C ALA A 26 -22.57 13.60 10.53
N LEU A 27 -22.37 14.90 10.27
CA LEU A 27 -21.27 15.34 9.40
C LEU A 27 -19.89 14.95 9.94
N ALA A 28 -19.67 15.12 11.25
CA ALA A 28 -18.43 14.69 11.89
C ALA A 28 -18.19 13.18 11.72
N VAL A 29 -19.22 12.37 11.92
CA VAL A 29 -19.16 10.92 11.74
C VAL A 29 -18.92 10.54 10.28
N VAL A 30 -19.60 11.18 9.33
CA VAL A 30 -19.36 10.97 7.88
C VAL A 30 -17.89 11.22 7.54
N VAL A 31 -17.34 12.35 7.98
CA VAL A 31 -15.92 12.69 7.71
C VAL A 31 -14.98 11.63 8.29
N ILE A 32 -15.22 11.16 9.52
CA ILE A 32 -14.40 10.12 10.15
C ILE A 32 -14.49 8.81 9.36
N VAL A 33 -15.69 8.37 8.99
CA VAL A 33 -15.91 7.11 8.25
C VAL A 33 -15.24 7.17 6.88
N VAL A 34 -15.41 8.27 6.15
CA VAL A 34 -14.80 8.45 4.82
C VAL A 34 -13.27 8.50 4.92
N LEU A 35 -12.70 9.27 5.84
CA LEU A 35 -11.25 9.32 6.03
C LEU A 35 -10.70 7.96 6.44
N MET A 36 -11.38 7.24 7.33
CA MET A 36 -10.94 5.91 7.75
C MET A 36 -10.97 4.93 6.57
N SER A 37 -12.06 4.92 5.80
CA SER A 37 -12.19 4.04 4.62
C SER A 37 -11.12 4.33 3.58
N LEU A 38 -10.88 5.60 3.24
CA LEU A 38 -9.83 6.00 2.29
C LEU A 38 -8.44 5.60 2.78
N MET A 39 -8.13 5.86 4.06
CA MET A 39 -6.80 5.56 4.59
C MET A 39 -6.55 4.06 4.69
N THR A 40 -7.54 3.29 5.13
CA THR A 40 -7.40 1.82 5.21
C THR A 40 -7.30 1.24 3.81
N GLY A 41 -8.22 1.60 2.90
CA GLY A 41 -8.20 1.11 1.51
C GLY A 41 -6.91 1.45 0.78
N PHE A 42 -6.41 2.69 0.91
CA PHE A 42 -5.13 3.10 0.32
C PHE A 42 -3.94 2.34 0.90
N THR A 43 -3.92 2.14 2.23
CA THR A 43 -2.83 1.39 2.88
C THR A 43 -2.84 -0.07 2.45
N ASP A 44 -4.00 -0.71 2.44
CA ASP A 44 -4.16 -2.11 2.06
C ASP A 44 -3.78 -2.31 0.58
N GLU A 45 -4.24 -1.44 -0.32
CA GLU A 45 -3.89 -1.47 -1.74
C GLU A 45 -2.38 -1.30 -1.97
N LEU A 46 -1.72 -0.35 -1.26
CA LEU A 46 -0.28 -0.16 -1.38
C LEU A 46 0.50 -1.37 -0.90
N ILE A 47 0.11 -1.97 0.23
CA ILE A 47 0.77 -3.16 0.76
C ILE A 47 0.56 -4.34 -0.20
N GLU A 48 -0.68 -4.57 -0.65
CA GLU A 48 -1.02 -5.65 -1.58
C GLU A 48 -0.20 -5.54 -2.87
N LYS A 49 -0.21 -4.37 -3.53
CA LYS A 49 0.60 -4.15 -4.74
C LYS A 49 2.11 -4.29 -4.49
N THR A 50 2.60 -3.83 -3.34
CA THR A 50 4.02 -3.99 -3.00
C THR A 50 4.38 -5.46 -2.84
N VAL A 51 3.54 -6.24 -2.18
CA VAL A 51 3.75 -7.68 -1.97
C VAL A 51 3.58 -8.47 -3.27
N GLU A 52 2.57 -8.13 -4.08
CA GLU A 52 2.32 -8.85 -5.34
C GLU A 52 3.41 -8.60 -6.39
N ASN A 53 3.90 -7.36 -6.51
CA ASN A 53 4.84 -6.94 -7.54
C ASN A 53 6.31 -6.93 -7.09
N SER A 54 6.61 -7.53 -5.92
CA SER A 54 7.98 -7.65 -5.40
C SER A 54 8.24 -9.06 -4.89
N PRO A 55 9.50 -9.52 -4.93
CA PRO A 55 9.86 -10.76 -4.25
C PRO A 55 9.67 -10.60 -2.74
N HIS A 56 9.25 -11.69 -2.08
CA HIS A 56 9.01 -11.66 -0.65
C HIS A 56 10.32 -11.70 0.16
N ILE A 57 11.37 -12.32 -0.39
CA ILE A 57 12.70 -12.37 0.20
C ILE A 57 13.73 -12.29 -0.93
N VAL A 58 14.84 -11.59 -0.68
CA VAL A 58 15.99 -11.51 -1.59
C VAL A 58 17.22 -11.93 -0.83
N VAL A 59 17.96 -12.88 -1.39
CA VAL A 59 19.20 -13.44 -0.83
C VAL A 59 20.39 -12.96 -1.64
N TYR A 60 21.42 -12.43 -0.96
CA TYR A 60 22.62 -11.88 -1.56
C TYR A 60 23.86 -12.18 -0.69
N PRO A 61 25.10 -11.95 -1.17
CA PRO A 61 26.31 -12.19 -0.40
C PRO A 61 26.34 -11.36 0.89
N ALA A 62 26.76 -11.97 2.02
CA ALA A 62 26.71 -11.34 3.34
C ALA A 62 27.74 -10.20 3.51
N GLU A 63 28.94 -10.34 2.93
CA GLU A 63 30.05 -9.40 3.16
C GLU A 63 30.07 -8.26 2.13
N ASP A 64 29.75 -8.55 0.88
CA ASP A 64 29.73 -7.56 -0.22
C ASP A 64 28.63 -7.92 -1.21
N LYS A 65 27.63 -7.07 -1.31
CA LYS A 65 26.49 -7.27 -2.24
C LYS A 65 26.96 -7.32 -3.71
N ASP A 66 28.08 -6.67 -4.03
CA ASP A 66 28.63 -6.62 -5.38
C ASP A 66 29.52 -7.82 -5.73
N ALA A 67 29.90 -8.65 -4.75
CA ALA A 67 30.75 -9.82 -4.96
C ALA A 67 30.11 -10.91 -5.83
N GLY A 68 28.78 -10.92 -5.93
CA GLY A 68 28.00 -11.92 -6.65
C GLY A 68 27.96 -13.29 -5.94
N ILE A 69 27.00 -14.10 -6.34
CA ILE A 69 26.85 -15.48 -5.83
C ILE A 69 27.34 -16.45 -6.91
N HIS A 70 28.36 -17.24 -6.54
CA HIS A 70 28.82 -18.38 -7.33
C HIS A 70 28.11 -19.66 -6.87
N LEU A 71 28.07 -20.67 -7.72
CA LEU A 71 27.38 -21.96 -7.42
C LEU A 71 25.91 -21.75 -7.03
N TYR A 72 25.26 -20.77 -7.62
CA TYR A 72 23.91 -20.36 -7.27
C TYR A 72 22.87 -21.49 -7.41
N ASP A 73 23.09 -22.48 -8.27
CA ASP A 73 22.23 -23.65 -8.39
C ASP A 73 22.16 -24.46 -7.08
N TYR A 74 23.30 -24.56 -6.37
CA TYR A 74 23.34 -25.20 -5.06
C TYR A 74 22.51 -24.40 -4.05
N TYR A 75 22.72 -23.09 -3.95
CA TYR A 75 21.96 -22.25 -3.01
C TYR A 75 20.46 -22.24 -3.36
N LYS A 76 20.13 -22.18 -4.64
CA LYS A 76 18.74 -22.27 -5.10
C LYS A 76 18.10 -23.57 -4.66
N SER A 77 18.78 -24.70 -4.77
CA SER A 77 18.25 -26.00 -4.33
C SER A 77 18.03 -26.06 -2.80
N VAL A 78 18.90 -25.46 -2.01
CA VAL A 78 18.75 -25.35 -0.55
C VAL A 78 17.54 -24.49 -0.23
N ILE A 79 17.41 -23.31 -0.82
CA ILE A 79 16.30 -22.38 -0.65
C ILE A 79 14.95 -23.04 -1.00
N GLU A 80 14.88 -23.74 -2.13
CA GLU A 80 13.67 -24.44 -2.58
C GLU A 80 13.27 -25.63 -1.67
N SER A 81 14.21 -26.14 -0.88
CA SER A 81 13.93 -27.18 0.14
C SER A 81 13.45 -26.60 1.47
N THR A 82 13.56 -25.27 1.67
CA THR A 82 13.12 -24.58 2.90
C THR A 82 11.58 -24.56 2.94
N PRO A 83 10.95 -24.92 4.07
CA PRO A 83 9.51 -24.84 4.23
C PRO A 83 8.99 -23.42 3.92
N ASN A 84 7.79 -23.34 3.36
CA ASN A 84 7.10 -22.09 2.95
C ASN A 84 7.64 -21.41 1.69
N VAL A 85 8.77 -21.79 1.12
CA VAL A 85 9.23 -21.27 -0.17
C VAL A 85 8.41 -21.91 -1.29
N ILE A 86 7.76 -21.07 -2.12
CA ILE A 86 6.92 -21.51 -3.25
C ILE A 86 7.74 -21.54 -4.55
N ALA A 87 8.57 -20.52 -4.76
CA ALA A 87 9.37 -20.35 -5.95
C ALA A 87 10.61 -19.51 -5.65
N SER A 88 11.67 -19.74 -6.43
CA SER A 88 12.89 -18.93 -6.40
C SER A 88 13.35 -18.61 -7.83
N SER A 89 13.97 -17.44 -8.00
CA SER A 89 14.59 -17.00 -9.26
C SER A 89 15.95 -16.39 -9.00
N ALA A 90 16.94 -16.89 -9.70
CA ALA A 90 18.29 -16.34 -9.69
C ALA A 90 18.40 -15.21 -10.73
N TYR A 91 18.96 -14.07 -10.35
CA TYR A 91 19.11 -12.96 -11.28
C TYR A 91 20.46 -12.25 -11.21
N LEU A 92 20.88 -11.72 -12.35
CA LEU A 92 22.00 -10.81 -12.47
C LEU A 92 21.47 -9.40 -12.71
N GLU A 93 21.68 -8.49 -11.77
CA GLU A 93 21.28 -7.08 -11.88
C GLU A 93 22.48 -6.22 -12.27
N LYS A 94 22.30 -5.38 -13.27
CA LYS A 94 23.33 -4.42 -13.73
C LYS A 94 22.68 -3.09 -14.10
N GLN A 95 23.41 -2.01 -13.89
CA GLN A 95 23.05 -0.69 -14.39
C GLN A 95 23.60 -0.49 -15.80
N ALA A 96 22.73 0.04 -16.67
CA ALA A 96 23.10 0.30 -18.05
C ALA A 96 22.31 1.51 -18.59
N VAL A 97 22.68 1.96 -19.78
CA VAL A 97 21.92 2.94 -20.54
C VAL A 97 21.28 2.21 -21.72
N ILE A 98 19.97 2.33 -21.85
CA ILE A 98 19.23 1.88 -23.03
C ILE A 98 19.06 3.06 -23.99
N THR A 99 19.28 2.82 -25.27
CA THR A 99 19.17 3.85 -26.31
C THR A 99 18.35 3.33 -27.48
N TYR A 100 17.42 4.14 -27.94
CA TYR A 100 16.68 3.93 -29.17
C TYR A 100 16.66 5.24 -29.97
N ARG A 101 17.21 5.25 -31.17
CA ARG A 101 17.44 6.45 -31.99
C ARG A 101 18.17 7.55 -31.21
N ASP A 102 17.49 8.68 -30.98
CA ASP A 102 18.03 9.85 -30.26
C ASP A 102 17.66 9.85 -28.77
N ASN A 103 16.77 8.93 -28.33
CA ASN A 103 16.30 8.84 -26.95
C ASN A 103 17.15 7.84 -26.15
N SER A 104 17.46 8.17 -24.90
CA SER A 104 18.20 7.29 -24.01
C SER A 104 17.74 7.45 -22.56
N ALA A 105 17.77 6.34 -21.83
CA ALA A 105 17.38 6.29 -20.41
C ALA A 105 18.36 5.40 -19.61
N GLY A 106 18.56 5.72 -18.34
CA GLY A 106 19.25 4.84 -17.41
C GLY A 106 18.33 3.74 -16.92
N ILE A 107 18.79 2.49 -16.93
CA ILE A 107 18.01 1.33 -16.53
C ILE A 107 18.76 0.41 -15.56
N ASN A 108 18.00 -0.31 -14.75
CA ASN A 108 18.41 -1.54 -14.11
C ASN A 108 17.96 -2.71 -15.00
N ILE A 109 18.93 -3.42 -15.57
CA ILE A 109 18.64 -4.58 -16.39
C ILE A 109 18.85 -5.86 -15.59
N PHE A 110 17.82 -6.70 -15.58
CA PHE A 110 17.79 -7.98 -14.87
C PHE A 110 17.97 -9.13 -15.86
N GLY A 111 19.03 -9.90 -15.68
CA GLY A 111 19.20 -11.18 -16.37
C GLY A 111 18.55 -12.28 -15.54
N VAL A 112 17.54 -12.92 -16.08
CA VAL A 112 16.69 -13.89 -15.35
C VAL A 112 16.51 -15.18 -16.14
N ASP A 113 16.15 -16.27 -15.44
CA ASP A 113 15.50 -17.42 -16.07
C ASP A 113 13.99 -17.14 -16.17
N PRO A 114 13.42 -17.02 -17.38
CA PRO A 114 12.05 -16.54 -17.52
C PRO A 114 10.98 -17.41 -16.86
N PRO A 115 11.03 -18.76 -16.93
CA PRO A 115 10.10 -19.62 -16.20
C PRO A 115 10.09 -19.42 -14.69
N ASP A 116 11.27 -19.24 -14.09
CA ASP A 116 11.40 -19.09 -12.64
C ASP A 116 11.04 -17.67 -12.21
N GLU A 117 11.49 -16.67 -12.97
CA GLU A 117 11.14 -15.27 -12.69
C GLU A 117 9.62 -15.04 -12.73
N ASN A 118 8.91 -15.65 -13.68
CA ASN A 118 7.46 -15.53 -13.74
C ASN A 118 6.74 -16.17 -12.54
N LYS A 119 7.33 -17.17 -11.88
CA LYS A 119 6.76 -17.74 -10.65
C LYS A 119 6.94 -16.82 -9.45
N VAL A 120 7.99 -16.00 -9.45
CA VAL A 120 8.31 -15.06 -8.37
C VAL A 120 7.62 -13.70 -8.58
N MET A 121 7.75 -13.12 -9.78
CA MET A 121 7.33 -11.75 -10.09
C MET A 121 6.00 -11.64 -10.83
N HIS A 122 5.44 -12.77 -11.32
CA HIS A 122 4.19 -12.81 -12.10
C HIS A 122 4.17 -11.89 -13.34
N LEU A 123 5.32 -11.72 -14.01
CA LEU A 123 5.46 -10.78 -15.13
C LEU A 123 4.58 -11.07 -16.35
N LYS A 124 4.20 -12.34 -16.56
CA LYS A 124 3.44 -12.75 -17.75
C LYS A 124 2.06 -12.09 -17.86
N PRO A 125 1.26 -11.95 -16.78
CA PRO A 125 -0.01 -11.23 -16.81
C PRO A 125 0.12 -9.74 -17.14
N ASP A 126 1.27 -9.14 -16.83
CA ASP A 126 1.52 -7.70 -16.95
C ASP A 126 1.96 -7.29 -18.36
N ILE A 127 2.12 -8.24 -19.31
CA ILE A 127 2.51 -7.95 -20.69
C ILE A 127 1.35 -7.27 -21.42
N VAL A 128 1.58 -6.02 -21.83
CA VAL A 128 0.61 -5.21 -22.59
C VAL A 128 0.87 -5.26 -24.09
N GLU A 129 2.12 -5.48 -24.52
CA GLU A 129 2.47 -5.63 -25.92
C GLU A 129 3.57 -6.72 -26.09
N GLY A 130 3.49 -7.52 -27.14
CA GLY A 130 4.43 -8.60 -27.40
C GLY A 130 4.11 -9.91 -26.70
N ASN A 131 5.12 -10.71 -26.36
CA ASN A 131 4.92 -12.04 -25.77
C ASN A 131 6.06 -12.39 -24.80
N TYR A 132 5.71 -12.68 -23.53
CA TYR A 132 6.65 -13.13 -22.51
C TYR A 132 7.43 -14.40 -22.90
N GLU A 133 6.76 -15.36 -23.57
CA GLU A 133 7.35 -16.64 -23.95
C GLU A 133 8.54 -16.48 -24.92
N ASP A 134 8.63 -15.36 -25.64
CA ASP A 134 9.73 -15.11 -26.55
C ASP A 134 11.05 -14.86 -25.80
N LEU A 135 11.00 -14.47 -24.52
CA LEU A 135 12.17 -14.39 -23.65
C LEU A 135 12.77 -15.78 -23.39
N SER A 136 11.89 -16.80 -23.22
CA SER A 136 12.30 -18.20 -22.99
C SER A 136 12.88 -18.87 -24.23
N ARG A 137 12.45 -18.46 -25.45
CA ARG A 137 12.90 -19.09 -26.71
C ARG A 137 14.37 -18.85 -27.05
N GLY A 138 15.03 -18.03 -26.24
CA GLY A 138 16.44 -17.69 -26.43
C GLY A 138 16.66 -16.57 -27.44
N GLY A 139 17.88 -16.07 -27.49
CA GLY A 139 18.24 -14.99 -28.39
C GLY A 139 18.44 -13.65 -27.67
N LYS A 140 18.52 -12.59 -28.46
CA LYS A 140 18.79 -11.23 -28.01
C LYS A 140 17.47 -10.48 -27.73
N GLY A 141 16.61 -11.04 -26.87
CA GLY A 141 15.34 -10.43 -26.46
C GLY A 141 15.47 -9.61 -25.18
N ILE A 142 14.64 -8.55 -25.08
CA ILE A 142 14.48 -7.73 -23.89
C ILE A 142 13.01 -7.40 -23.68
N LEU A 143 12.55 -7.46 -22.41
CA LEU A 143 11.28 -6.90 -21.98
C LEU A 143 11.57 -5.55 -21.31
N ILE A 144 10.75 -4.55 -21.57
CA ILE A 144 10.88 -3.21 -21.01
C ILE A 144 9.54 -2.76 -20.44
N GLY A 145 9.56 -1.90 -19.41
CA GLY A 145 8.34 -1.29 -18.89
C GLY A 145 7.70 -0.34 -19.89
N ASP A 146 6.39 -0.13 -19.78
CA ASP A 146 5.61 0.71 -20.70
C ASP A 146 6.01 2.19 -20.60
N ASP A 147 6.18 2.72 -19.40
CA ASP A 147 6.71 4.08 -19.18
C ASP A 147 8.08 4.26 -19.86
N LEU A 148 8.97 3.26 -19.77
CA LEU A 148 10.29 3.28 -20.43
C LEU A 148 10.15 3.20 -21.95
N ALA A 149 9.22 2.39 -22.45
CA ALA A 149 8.95 2.27 -23.87
C ALA A 149 8.42 3.58 -24.46
N ASP A 150 7.56 4.28 -23.73
CA ASP A 150 7.03 5.59 -24.11
C ASP A 150 8.11 6.69 -24.07
N ASP A 151 8.95 6.74 -23.03
CA ASP A 151 10.09 7.68 -22.92
C ASP A 151 11.12 7.48 -24.07
N LEU A 152 11.32 6.25 -24.50
CA LEU A 152 12.21 5.92 -25.63
C LEU A 152 11.53 6.06 -26.98
N GLU A 153 10.22 6.20 -27.06
CA GLU A 153 9.39 6.15 -28.28
C GLU A 153 9.58 4.83 -29.07
N THR A 154 9.71 3.69 -28.36
CA THR A 154 9.94 2.37 -28.95
C THR A 154 8.73 1.45 -28.78
N ARG A 155 8.66 0.40 -29.61
CA ARG A 155 7.57 -0.60 -29.59
C ARG A 155 8.15 -2.02 -29.68
N SER A 156 7.30 -3.01 -29.40
CA SER A 156 7.68 -4.41 -29.57
C SER A 156 8.10 -4.70 -31.02
N GLY A 157 9.16 -5.45 -31.17
CA GLY A 157 9.77 -5.79 -32.47
C GLY A 157 10.95 -4.92 -32.88
N GLU A 158 11.19 -3.79 -32.23
CA GLU A 158 12.28 -2.86 -32.52
C GLU A 158 13.59 -3.26 -31.82
N TRP A 159 14.72 -2.75 -32.31
CA TRP A 159 16.02 -3.01 -31.73
C TRP A 159 16.48 -1.82 -30.92
N VAL A 160 16.87 -2.08 -29.67
CA VAL A 160 17.43 -1.11 -28.74
C VAL A 160 18.91 -1.46 -28.45
N LYS A 161 19.68 -0.43 -28.09
CA LYS A 161 21.07 -0.59 -27.73
C LYS A 161 21.23 -0.44 -26.22
N ILE A 162 21.88 -1.42 -25.60
CA ILE A 162 22.27 -1.38 -24.20
C ILE A 162 23.75 -1.02 -24.16
N THR A 163 24.10 0.03 -23.42
CA THR A 163 25.48 0.49 -23.25
C THR A 163 25.84 0.43 -21.77
N SER A 164 26.95 -0.22 -21.46
CA SER A 164 27.53 -0.25 -20.12
C SER A 164 29.02 0.09 -20.18
N PRO A 165 29.53 0.93 -19.26
CA PRO A 165 30.96 1.24 -19.15
C PRO A 165 31.84 0.00 -18.92
N GLN A 166 31.26 -1.06 -18.32
CA GLN A 166 31.96 -2.28 -17.96
C GLN A 166 32.01 -3.31 -19.11
N ALA A 167 30.99 -3.32 -19.99
CA ALA A 167 30.81 -4.39 -20.96
C ALA A 167 30.71 -3.89 -22.42
N GLY A 168 30.66 -2.58 -22.66
CA GLY A 168 30.51 -2.01 -23.98
C GLY A 168 29.08 -1.92 -24.48
N GLU A 169 28.81 -2.37 -25.70
CA GLU A 169 27.49 -2.24 -26.34
C GLU A 169 26.88 -3.61 -26.66
N LEU A 170 25.57 -3.75 -26.44
CA LEU A 170 24.77 -4.92 -26.80
C LEU A 170 23.47 -4.48 -27.46
N SER A 171 23.16 -5.04 -28.64
CA SER A 171 21.86 -4.80 -29.27
C SER A 171 20.88 -5.92 -28.90
N LEU A 172 19.69 -5.52 -28.39
CA LEU A 172 18.62 -6.43 -28.02
C LEU A 172 17.34 -6.02 -28.75
N LYS A 173 16.50 -7.00 -29.06
CA LYS A 173 15.19 -6.78 -29.67
C LYS A 173 14.15 -6.68 -28.58
N VAL A 174 13.34 -5.63 -28.55
CA VAL A 174 12.16 -5.51 -27.68
C VAL A 174 11.16 -6.59 -28.09
N ILE A 175 10.95 -7.57 -27.22
CA ILE A 175 10.05 -8.72 -27.47
C ILE A 175 8.72 -8.57 -26.75
N GLY A 176 8.65 -7.66 -25.77
CA GLY A 176 7.41 -7.30 -25.09
C GLY A 176 7.60 -6.07 -24.21
N ILE A 177 6.48 -5.47 -23.90
CA ILE A 177 6.34 -4.31 -23.02
C ILE A 177 5.42 -4.75 -21.89
N PHE A 178 5.77 -4.45 -20.64
CA PHE A 178 4.99 -4.79 -19.46
C PHE A 178 4.58 -3.54 -18.69
N ASP A 179 3.40 -3.60 -18.05
CA ASP A 179 2.89 -2.61 -17.11
C ASP A 179 2.62 -3.30 -15.77
N SER A 180 3.49 -3.04 -14.80
CA SER A 180 3.32 -3.55 -13.41
C SER A 180 2.44 -2.66 -12.56
N GLY A 181 1.99 -1.52 -13.08
CA GLY A 181 1.27 -0.49 -12.34
C GLY A 181 2.11 0.19 -11.25
N THR A 182 3.44 0.09 -11.33
CA THR A 182 4.38 0.67 -10.38
C THR A 182 5.39 1.59 -11.06
N GLY A 183 5.97 2.55 -10.32
CA GLY A 183 6.99 3.44 -10.87
C GLY A 183 8.31 2.75 -11.33
N ARG A 184 8.42 1.43 -11.15
CA ARG A 184 9.56 0.63 -11.65
C ARG A 184 9.59 0.55 -13.18
N ASP A 185 8.44 0.66 -13.83
CA ASP A 185 8.29 0.52 -15.27
C ASP A 185 9.09 1.57 -16.08
N LYS A 186 9.49 2.66 -15.42
CA LYS A 186 10.38 3.70 -16.00
C LYS A 186 11.84 3.28 -16.15
N SER A 187 12.31 2.29 -15.39
CA SER A 187 13.76 2.03 -15.29
C SER A 187 14.14 0.57 -15.23
N VAL A 188 13.17 -0.35 -15.37
CA VAL A 188 13.44 -1.79 -15.29
C VAL A 188 13.32 -2.44 -16.67
N ALA A 189 14.26 -3.35 -16.94
CA ALA A 189 14.25 -4.19 -18.12
C ALA A 189 14.67 -5.61 -17.76
N TYR A 190 14.10 -6.61 -18.45
CA TYR A 190 14.44 -8.02 -18.28
C TYR A 190 15.02 -8.61 -19.55
N ALA A 191 16.14 -9.31 -19.39
CA ALA A 191 16.75 -10.09 -20.45
C ALA A 191 17.06 -11.50 -19.93
N ARG A 192 17.45 -12.39 -20.79
CA ARG A 192 17.83 -13.74 -20.38
C ARG A 192 19.15 -13.72 -19.61
N LEU A 193 19.24 -14.53 -18.53
CA LEU A 193 20.40 -14.59 -17.64
C LEU A 193 21.70 -14.84 -18.41
N GLU A 194 21.73 -15.86 -19.26
CA GLU A 194 22.95 -16.20 -20.01
C GLU A 194 23.37 -15.09 -20.98
N THR A 195 22.42 -14.30 -21.50
CA THR A 195 22.68 -13.16 -22.38
C THR A 195 23.48 -12.08 -21.64
N LEU A 196 23.02 -11.73 -20.45
CA LEU A 196 23.67 -10.72 -19.59
C LEU A 196 24.98 -11.26 -19.01
N GLN A 197 25.04 -12.49 -18.53
CA GLN A 197 26.27 -13.11 -18.06
C GLN A 197 27.33 -13.14 -19.17
N GLY A 198 26.93 -13.43 -20.41
CA GLY A 198 27.80 -13.36 -21.57
C GLY A 198 28.28 -11.96 -21.90
N PHE A 199 27.40 -10.96 -21.80
CA PHE A 199 27.72 -9.56 -22.08
C PHE A 199 28.72 -8.98 -21.07
N TYR A 200 28.49 -9.22 -19.76
CA TYR A 200 29.35 -8.74 -18.68
C TYR A 200 30.58 -9.65 -18.41
N ASN A 201 30.69 -10.78 -19.12
CA ASN A 201 31.75 -11.80 -18.91
C ASN A 201 31.72 -12.36 -17.45
N GLU A 202 30.54 -12.49 -16.84
CA GLU A 202 30.32 -12.98 -15.49
C GLU A 202 29.58 -14.35 -15.50
N LYS A 203 30.09 -15.30 -16.29
CA LYS A 203 29.47 -16.63 -16.40
C LYS A 203 29.44 -17.37 -15.07
N GLY A 204 28.27 -17.91 -14.73
CA GLY A 204 28.07 -18.68 -13.50
C GLY A 204 27.98 -17.82 -12.23
N THR A 205 27.84 -16.49 -12.37
CA THR A 205 27.67 -15.55 -11.27
C THR A 205 26.32 -14.86 -11.39
N ILE A 206 25.66 -14.63 -10.27
CA ILE A 206 24.42 -13.86 -10.16
C ILE A 206 24.56 -12.81 -9.07
N THR A 207 23.71 -11.80 -9.10
CA THR A 207 23.68 -10.78 -8.04
C THR A 207 22.95 -11.28 -6.81
N ALA A 208 21.79 -11.91 -6.99
CA ALA A 208 20.96 -12.36 -5.89
C ALA A 208 19.97 -13.46 -6.32
N ILE A 209 19.31 -14.06 -5.34
CA ILE A 209 18.19 -14.99 -5.53
C ILE A 209 16.97 -14.37 -4.90
N SER A 210 15.96 -14.08 -5.72
CA SER A 210 14.63 -13.65 -5.27
C SER A 210 13.74 -14.85 -5.03
N MET A 211 12.79 -14.73 -4.10
CA MET A 211 11.87 -15.82 -3.82
C MET A 211 10.50 -15.34 -3.35
N ARG A 212 9.52 -16.22 -3.52
CA ARG A 212 8.15 -16.06 -3.05
C ARG A 212 7.85 -17.12 -2.00
N VAL A 213 7.24 -16.70 -0.89
CA VAL A 213 6.81 -17.57 0.21
C VAL A 213 5.29 -17.62 0.29
N THR A 214 4.76 -18.65 0.95
CA THR A 214 3.32 -18.90 1.10
C THR A 214 2.63 -17.76 1.85
N ASP A 215 3.22 -17.30 2.95
CA ASP A 215 2.73 -16.16 3.71
C ASP A 215 3.79 -15.04 3.70
N PRO A 216 3.52 -13.92 3.00
CA PRO A 216 4.43 -12.79 2.95
C PRO A 216 4.75 -12.18 4.32
N TYR A 217 3.84 -12.28 5.28
CA TYR A 217 4.04 -11.74 6.62
C TYR A 217 4.98 -12.60 7.49
N ASP A 218 5.17 -13.87 7.14
CA ASP A 218 6.18 -14.75 7.74
C ASP A 218 7.55 -14.70 7.03
N ALA A 219 7.71 -13.82 6.04
CA ALA A 219 8.94 -13.71 5.23
C ALA A 219 10.19 -13.44 6.07
N GLU A 220 10.11 -12.63 7.12
CA GLU A 220 11.22 -12.30 8.03
C GLU A 220 11.75 -13.54 8.76
N LYS A 221 10.84 -14.41 9.22
CA LYS A 221 11.20 -15.68 9.84
C LYS A 221 11.85 -16.63 8.85
N THR A 222 11.27 -16.78 7.67
CA THR A 222 11.82 -17.64 6.61
C THR A 222 13.17 -17.12 6.13
N ALA A 223 13.36 -15.79 6.01
CA ALA A 223 14.65 -15.17 5.70
C ALA A 223 15.72 -15.55 6.71
N SER A 224 15.41 -15.46 8.01
CA SER A 224 16.33 -15.85 9.09
C SER A 224 16.69 -17.34 9.07
N GLU A 225 15.80 -18.22 8.64
CA GLU A 225 16.06 -19.65 8.47
C GLU A 225 17.03 -19.87 7.29
N ILE A 226 16.79 -19.21 6.15
CA ILE A 226 17.64 -19.27 4.96
C ILE A 226 19.05 -18.73 5.25
N GLU A 227 19.20 -17.63 5.99
CA GLU A 227 20.50 -17.10 6.40
C GLU A 227 21.33 -18.12 7.17
N LYS A 228 20.69 -18.86 8.09
CA LYS A 228 21.38 -19.89 8.89
C LYS A 228 21.83 -21.09 8.07
N GLU A 229 21.02 -21.47 7.07
CA GLU A 229 21.31 -22.65 6.26
C GLU A 229 22.34 -22.35 5.14
N THR A 230 22.28 -21.15 4.59
CA THR A 230 23.11 -20.77 3.42
C THR A 230 24.36 -19.98 3.79
N GLY A 231 24.36 -19.28 4.92
CA GLY A 231 25.39 -18.31 5.28
C GLY A 231 25.35 -17.03 4.45
N LEU A 232 24.34 -16.86 3.58
CA LEU A 232 24.10 -15.66 2.80
C LEU A 232 23.22 -14.70 3.62
N LYS A 233 23.14 -13.44 3.21
CA LYS A 233 22.20 -12.46 3.77
C LYS A 233 20.84 -12.57 3.08
N ALA A 234 19.75 -12.54 3.83
CA ALA A 234 18.40 -12.61 3.31
C ALA A 234 17.56 -11.46 3.86
N ASP A 235 17.20 -10.51 3.02
CA ASP A 235 16.31 -9.41 3.38
C ASP A 235 14.87 -9.73 2.99
N SER A 236 13.94 -9.57 3.93
CA SER A 236 12.50 -9.68 3.66
C SER A 236 11.97 -8.43 2.94
N TRP A 237 10.81 -8.53 2.30
CA TRP A 237 10.13 -7.38 1.72
C TRP A 237 9.80 -6.30 2.77
N ILE A 238 9.58 -6.70 4.03
CA ILE A 238 9.34 -5.80 5.17
C ILE A 238 10.59 -4.95 5.42
N GLU A 239 11.78 -5.55 5.46
CA GLU A 239 13.05 -4.85 5.65
C GLU A 239 13.38 -3.96 4.44
N THR A 240 13.21 -4.49 3.23
CA THR A 240 13.48 -3.77 1.98
C THR A 240 12.56 -2.56 1.82
N ASN A 241 11.30 -2.65 2.26
CA ASN A 241 10.32 -1.57 2.17
C ASN A 241 10.09 -0.87 3.53
N SER A 242 11.04 -0.94 4.46
CA SER A 242 10.92 -0.35 5.81
C SER A 242 10.55 1.13 5.76
N GLN A 243 11.13 1.91 4.84
CA GLN A 243 10.80 3.33 4.67
C GLN A 243 9.33 3.56 4.28
N LEU A 244 8.77 2.73 3.39
CA LEU A 244 7.36 2.79 3.02
C LEU A 244 6.47 2.46 4.24
N LEU A 245 6.81 1.40 4.97
CA LEU A 245 6.07 1.00 6.17
C LEU A 245 6.14 2.05 7.27
N ASP A 246 7.28 2.72 7.45
CA ASP A 246 7.45 3.83 8.39
C ASP A 246 6.62 5.05 7.99
N LEU A 247 6.53 5.36 6.69
CA LEU A 247 5.64 6.40 6.17
C LEU A 247 4.17 6.08 6.47
N LEU A 248 3.73 4.85 6.22
CA LEU A 248 2.37 4.40 6.52
C LEU A 248 2.07 4.45 8.03
N ASN A 249 3.03 4.09 8.88
CA ASN A 249 2.90 4.20 10.33
C ASN A 249 2.81 5.67 10.78
N THR A 250 3.63 6.55 10.23
CA THR A 250 3.56 8.00 10.50
C THR A 250 2.21 8.56 10.08
N GLN A 251 1.71 8.16 8.91
CA GLN A 251 0.39 8.55 8.42
C GLN A 251 -0.73 8.14 9.39
N LYS A 252 -0.67 6.93 9.97
CA LYS A 252 -1.63 6.49 11.00
C LYS A 252 -1.67 7.44 12.20
N VAL A 253 -0.51 7.92 12.67
CA VAL A 253 -0.43 8.88 13.78
C VAL A 253 -1.10 10.21 13.41
N VAL A 254 -0.87 10.73 12.20
CA VAL A 254 -1.50 11.96 11.71
C VAL A 254 -3.02 11.81 11.62
N VAL A 255 -3.51 10.67 11.12
CA VAL A 255 -4.96 10.38 11.05
C VAL A 255 -5.58 10.34 12.46
N TRP A 256 -4.91 9.74 13.45
CA TRP A 256 -5.34 9.78 14.85
C TRP A 256 -5.47 11.21 15.39
N LEU A 257 -4.54 12.09 15.04
CA LEU A 257 -4.61 13.51 15.41
C LEU A 257 -5.86 14.17 14.80
N TYR A 258 -6.15 13.92 13.53
CA TYR A 258 -7.38 14.44 12.89
C TYR A 258 -8.64 13.93 13.58
N TYR A 259 -8.70 12.66 13.97
CA TYR A 259 -9.86 12.13 14.70
C TYR A 259 -10.06 12.87 16.03
N ILE A 260 -9.00 13.11 16.79
CA ILE A 260 -9.09 13.87 18.05
C ILE A 260 -9.63 15.29 17.79
N LEU A 261 -9.13 15.99 16.77
CA LEU A 261 -9.61 17.32 16.43
C LEU A 261 -11.09 17.34 16.02
N ILE A 262 -11.53 16.35 15.23
CA ILE A 262 -12.93 16.21 14.82
C ILE A 262 -13.81 15.92 16.04
N TYR A 263 -13.40 15.03 16.95
CA TYR A 263 -14.15 14.74 18.19
C TYR A 263 -14.28 15.97 19.08
N ILE A 264 -13.22 16.74 19.24
CA ILE A 264 -13.23 18.00 19.99
C ILE A 264 -14.23 18.98 19.34
N THR A 265 -14.14 19.16 18.04
CA THR A 265 -15.03 20.07 17.29
C THR A 265 -16.50 19.66 17.40
N ALA A 266 -16.79 18.37 17.23
CA ALA A 266 -18.13 17.82 17.40
C ALA A 266 -18.64 18.02 18.86
N GLY A 267 -17.77 17.81 19.85
CA GLY A 267 -18.09 18.03 21.26
C GLY A 267 -18.44 19.50 21.56
N PHE A 268 -17.68 20.45 21.01
CA PHE A 268 -18.03 21.88 21.13
C PHE A 268 -19.36 22.22 20.45
N GLY A 269 -19.66 21.61 19.29
CA GLY A 269 -20.95 21.79 18.61
C GLY A 269 -22.13 21.34 19.49
N ILE A 270 -22.02 20.15 20.10
CA ILE A 270 -23.05 19.63 21.04
C ILE A 270 -23.15 20.53 22.27
N ALA A 271 -22.03 20.90 22.89
CA ALA A 271 -22.00 21.75 24.07
C ALA A 271 -22.67 23.11 23.81
N ASN A 272 -22.34 23.77 22.71
CA ASN A 272 -22.96 25.05 22.33
C ASN A 272 -24.48 24.91 22.14
N THR A 273 -24.90 23.84 21.50
CA THR A 273 -26.35 23.57 21.33
C THR A 273 -27.04 23.36 22.67
N LEU A 274 -26.44 22.59 23.58
CA LEU A 274 -27.02 22.34 24.93
C LEU A 274 -27.08 23.63 25.73
N ILE A 275 -26.06 24.50 25.69
CA ILE A 275 -26.06 25.81 26.33
C ILE A 275 -27.26 26.65 25.83
N ASN A 276 -27.44 26.71 24.51
CA ASN A 276 -28.57 27.44 23.93
C ASN A 276 -29.92 26.87 24.35
N ILE A 277 -30.07 25.53 24.38
CA ILE A 277 -31.30 24.89 24.85
C ILE A 277 -31.56 25.22 26.33
N VAL A 278 -30.54 25.14 27.19
CA VAL A 278 -30.66 25.46 28.61
C VAL A 278 -31.06 26.92 28.84
N MET A 279 -30.42 27.85 28.09
CA MET A 279 -30.73 29.28 28.18
C MET A 279 -32.17 29.58 27.76
N ASP A 280 -32.64 28.98 26.70
CA ASP A 280 -34.02 29.12 26.21
C ASP A 280 -35.05 28.52 27.18
N LYS A 281 -34.69 27.47 27.91
CA LYS A 281 -35.53 26.76 28.86
C LYS A 281 -35.37 27.22 30.31
N LYS A 282 -34.63 28.32 30.54
CA LYS A 282 -34.33 28.81 31.90
C LYS A 282 -35.58 29.04 32.77
N SER A 283 -36.66 29.57 32.19
CA SER A 283 -37.93 29.79 32.91
C SER A 283 -38.62 28.47 33.29
N GLU A 284 -38.68 27.50 32.37
CA GLU A 284 -39.26 26.17 32.62
C GLU A 284 -38.44 25.42 33.69
N ILE A 285 -37.09 25.50 33.63
CA ILE A 285 -36.18 24.95 34.65
C ILE A 285 -36.45 25.56 36.02
N GLY A 286 -36.60 26.89 36.09
CA GLY A 286 -36.92 27.60 37.34
C GLY A 286 -38.26 27.14 37.94
N MET A 287 -39.28 26.95 37.11
CA MET A 287 -40.59 26.45 37.51
C MET A 287 -40.50 25.01 38.07
N LEU A 288 -39.77 24.10 37.38
CA LEU A 288 -39.53 22.74 37.83
C LEU A 288 -38.80 22.71 39.19
N MET A 289 -37.80 23.57 39.36
CA MET A 289 -37.09 23.69 40.64
C MET A 289 -37.96 24.21 41.76
N ALA A 290 -38.84 25.18 41.49
CA ALA A 290 -39.81 25.71 42.47
C ALA A 290 -40.82 24.62 42.89
N MET A 291 -41.16 23.68 42.00
CA MET A 291 -41.98 22.49 42.30
C MET A 291 -41.23 21.36 43.03
N GLY A 292 -39.95 21.57 43.41
CA GLY A 292 -39.17 20.62 44.20
C GLY A 292 -38.27 19.66 43.37
N THR A 293 -38.12 19.87 42.07
CA THR A 293 -37.23 19.03 41.27
C THR A 293 -35.76 19.33 41.62
N SER A 294 -34.95 18.27 41.87
CA SER A 294 -33.55 18.40 42.23
C SER A 294 -32.70 18.83 41.04
N ARG A 295 -31.59 19.55 41.31
CA ARG A 295 -30.59 19.91 40.27
C ARG A 295 -30.04 18.68 39.53
N LYS A 296 -29.86 17.55 40.24
CA LYS A 296 -29.40 16.28 39.65
C LYS A 296 -30.37 15.73 38.62
N SER A 297 -31.71 15.84 38.87
CA SER A 297 -32.72 15.42 37.90
C SER A 297 -32.72 16.30 36.66
N ILE A 298 -32.51 17.60 36.80
CA ILE A 298 -32.40 18.53 35.66
C ILE A 298 -31.16 18.19 34.82
N THR A 299 -30.00 18.00 35.45
CA THR A 299 -28.79 17.58 34.72
C THR A 299 -29.01 16.24 33.97
N LYS A 300 -29.70 15.27 34.59
CA LYS A 300 -30.04 14.01 33.92
C LYS A 300 -30.93 14.20 32.68
N ILE A 301 -31.89 15.13 32.73
CA ILE A 301 -32.75 15.44 31.57
C ILE A 301 -31.85 15.88 30.36
N PHE A 302 -30.93 16.82 30.57
CA PHE A 302 -30.06 17.32 29.51
C PHE A 302 -29.00 16.28 29.04
N LEU A 303 -28.50 15.41 29.95
CA LEU A 303 -27.66 14.29 29.59
C LEU A 303 -28.38 13.28 28.70
N ILE A 304 -29.63 12.94 29.02
CA ILE A 304 -30.46 12.06 28.20
C ILE A 304 -30.72 12.72 26.83
N GLU A 305 -31.02 14.01 26.81
CA GLU A 305 -31.26 14.78 25.58
C GLU A 305 -30.03 14.76 24.67
N SER A 306 -28.83 15.07 25.19
CA SER A 306 -27.60 15.04 24.43
C SER A 306 -27.24 13.64 23.91
N THR A 307 -27.49 12.60 24.73
CA THR A 307 -27.29 11.20 24.34
C THR A 307 -28.19 10.80 23.17
N ILE A 308 -29.45 11.21 23.21
CA ILE A 308 -30.41 10.94 22.13
C ILE A 308 -29.99 11.66 20.85
N LEU A 309 -29.62 12.95 20.94
CA LEU A 309 -29.15 13.73 19.78
C LEU A 309 -27.89 13.14 19.18
N GLY A 310 -26.92 12.75 20.02
CA GLY A 310 -25.68 12.09 19.61
C GLY A 310 -25.94 10.75 18.92
N ALA A 311 -26.85 9.93 19.48
CA ALA A 311 -27.18 8.63 18.90
C ALA A 311 -27.84 8.75 17.52
N PHE A 312 -28.77 9.70 17.35
CA PHE A 312 -29.39 9.96 16.05
C PHE A 312 -28.37 10.51 15.03
N GLY A 313 -27.50 11.43 15.45
CA GLY A 313 -26.41 11.94 14.61
C GLY A 313 -25.43 10.84 14.20
N LEU A 314 -25.06 9.97 15.14
CA LEU A 314 -24.18 8.82 14.88
C LEU A 314 -24.80 7.87 13.85
N LEU A 315 -26.06 7.44 14.05
CA LEU A 315 -26.74 6.53 13.14
C LEU A 315 -26.87 7.13 11.73
N LEU A 316 -27.28 8.38 11.64
CA LEU A 316 -27.40 9.09 10.37
C LEU A 316 -26.02 9.26 9.69
N GLY A 317 -25.01 9.61 10.48
CA GLY A 317 -23.63 9.76 10.01
C GLY A 317 -23.02 8.45 9.52
N LEU A 318 -23.26 7.33 10.21
CA LEU A 318 -22.81 6.00 9.78
C LEU A 318 -23.46 5.58 8.46
N VAL A 319 -24.76 5.78 8.31
CA VAL A 319 -25.48 5.45 7.07
C VAL A 319 -24.97 6.30 5.91
N LEU A 320 -24.90 7.60 6.08
CA LEU A 320 -24.40 8.50 5.02
C LEU A 320 -22.92 8.26 4.73
N GLY A 321 -22.10 8.07 5.77
CA GLY A 321 -20.66 7.78 5.63
C GLY A 321 -20.40 6.48 4.86
N TYR A 322 -21.17 5.43 5.15
CA TYR A 322 -21.07 4.16 4.43
C TYR A 322 -21.38 4.31 2.94
N PHE A 323 -22.50 4.97 2.59
CA PHE A 323 -22.82 5.19 1.18
C PHE A 323 -21.81 6.10 0.45
N THR A 324 -21.26 7.08 1.18
CA THR A 324 -20.22 7.96 0.60
C THR A 324 -18.93 7.18 0.37
N ALA A 325 -18.51 6.35 1.34
CA ALA A 325 -17.33 5.52 1.22
C ALA A 325 -17.45 4.45 0.11
N LEU A 326 -18.66 3.96 -0.15
CA LEU A 326 -18.92 3.00 -1.23
C LEU A 326 -18.87 3.64 -2.63
N ALA A 327 -19.07 4.96 -2.72
CA ALA A 327 -19.07 5.71 -3.98
C ALA A 327 -17.69 6.23 -4.38
N ILE A 328 -16.72 6.13 -3.49
CA ILE A 328 -15.31 6.52 -3.69
C ILE A 328 -14.47 5.30 -4.04
#